data_124b6e5872e8371caa8f20a944daf9c2
#
_entry.id   124b6e5872e8371caa8f20a944daf9c2
#
_cell.length_a   1.000
_cell.length_b   1.000
_cell.length_c   1.000
_cell.angle_alpha   90.00
_cell.angle_beta   90.00
_cell.angle_gamma   90.00
#
_symmetry.space_group_name_H-M   'P 1'
#
loop_
_entity.id
_entity.type
_entity.pdbx_description
1 polymer ?
#
loop_
_entity_poly.entity_id
_entity_poly.type
_entity_poly.pdbx_seq_one_letter_code
_entity_poly.pdbx_strand_id
1 'polypeptide(L)'
;MKNLLFLIVTVFYICSCTSKPDGYEVTIDLKNAKNEQIYVSERIPHPTTWYTDTIQLKDGKAVFKGKVTDPHWVAFVVVKEDGELQGSFGMFLDNSQVQVKGDYNNLKQVEITGSK
;
A
#
# COMPACT_ATOMS: atom_id res chain seq x y z
N MET A 1 22.57 29.81 -33.31
CA MET A 1 21.18 30.00 -32.82
C MET A 1 20.42 28.72 -32.54
N LYS A 2 20.65 27.68 -33.31
CA LYS A 2 19.98 26.41 -33.09
C LYS A 2 20.49 25.63 -31.91
N ASN A 3 21.64 25.97 -31.36
CA ASN A 3 22.24 25.25 -30.21
C ASN A 3 21.71 25.71 -28.86
N LEU A 4 21.02 26.84 -28.78
CA LEU A 4 20.48 27.33 -27.53
C LEU A 4 19.21 26.63 -27.08
N LEU A 5 18.47 26.04 -28.01
CA LEU A 5 17.25 25.31 -27.73
C LEU A 5 17.50 23.95 -27.13
N PHE A 6 18.65 23.35 -27.40
CA PHE A 6 19.00 22.04 -26.84
C PHE A 6 19.43 22.06 -25.38
N LEU A 7 19.96 23.19 -24.92
CA LEU A 7 20.41 23.33 -23.54
C LEU A 7 19.27 23.46 -22.54
N ILE A 8 18.13 23.94 -22.97
CA ILE A 8 16.97 24.15 -22.09
C ILE A 8 16.25 22.82 -21.78
N VAL A 9 16.29 21.87 -22.70
CA VAL A 9 15.61 20.59 -22.54
C VAL A 9 16.34 19.68 -21.56
N THR A 10 17.65 19.83 -21.42
CA THR A 10 18.46 18.97 -20.53
C THR A 10 18.28 19.30 -19.05
N VAL A 11 17.87 20.50 -18.72
CA VAL A 11 17.71 20.94 -17.33
C VAL A 11 16.43 20.37 -16.70
N PHE A 12 15.45 20.00 -17.51
CA PHE A 12 14.19 19.44 -16.98
C PHE A 12 14.32 18.03 -16.41
N TYR A 13 15.33 17.29 -16.79
CA TYR A 13 15.49 15.90 -16.31
C TYR A 13 16.04 15.80 -14.91
N ILE A 14 16.61 16.84 -14.36
CA ILE A 14 17.29 16.79 -13.07
C ILE A 14 16.33 17.02 -11.92
N CYS A 15 15.15 17.62 -12.16
CA CYS A 15 14.21 17.97 -11.10
C CYS A 15 13.26 16.84 -10.71
N SER A 16 13.25 15.71 -11.40
CA SER A 16 12.26 14.66 -11.16
C SER A 16 12.74 13.51 -10.29
N CYS A 17 14.00 13.52 -9.82
CA CYS A 17 14.60 12.35 -9.20
C CYS A 17 14.82 12.43 -7.69
N THR A 18 14.36 13.48 -6.99
CA THR A 18 14.79 13.70 -5.60
C THR A 18 13.69 13.83 -4.56
N SER A 19 12.44 13.52 -4.88
CA SER A 19 11.39 13.62 -3.89
C SER A 19 11.25 12.32 -3.11
N LYS A 20 11.61 12.36 -1.82
CA LYS A 20 11.24 11.30 -0.90
C LYS A 20 9.73 11.31 -0.69
N PRO A 21 9.08 10.14 -0.61
CA PRO A 21 7.65 10.11 -0.33
C PRO A 21 7.36 10.70 1.06
N ASP A 22 6.42 11.61 1.14
CA ASP A 22 6.00 12.21 2.41
C ASP A 22 5.15 11.26 3.25
N GLY A 23 4.81 10.11 2.75
CA GLY A 23 4.02 9.11 3.44
C GLY A 23 4.18 7.76 2.80
N TYR A 24 3.37 6.81 3.24
CA TYR A 24 3.36 5.49 2.63
C TYR A 24 2.33 5.41 1.51
N GLU A 25 2.60 4.53 0.56
CA GLU A 25 1.66 4.14 -0.47
C GLU A 25 1.71 2.62 -0.61
N VAL A 26 0.62 1.96 -0.24
CA VAL A 26 0.51 0.51 -0.34
C VAL A 26 -0.39 0.19 -1.51
N THR A 27 0.17 -0.44 -2.53
CA THR A 27 -0.57 -0.89 -3.71
C THR A 27 -0.88 -2.37 -3.55
N ILE A 28 -2.16 -2.72 -3.58
CA ILE A 28 -2.63 -4.08 -3.36
C ILE A 28 -3.18 -4.64 -4.68
N ASP A 29 -2.72 -5.83 -5.05
CA ASP A 29 -3.18 -6.54 -6.24
C ASP A 29 -3.36 -8.01 -5.86
N LEU A 30 -4.62 -8.42 -5.69
CA LEU A 30 -4.98 -9.78 -5.30
C LEU A 30 -5.72 -10.48 -6.44
N LYS A 31 -5.10 -11.51 -6.99
CA LYS A 31 -5.77 -12.38 -7.98
C LYS A 31 -6.99 -13.03 -7.36
N ASN A 32 -8.03 -13.21 -8.15
CA ASN A 32 -9.29 -13.85 -7.77
C ASN A 32 -10.11 -13.07 -6.75
N ALA A 33 -9.66 -11.89 -6.35
CA ALA A 33 -10.46 -10.97 -5.56
C ALA A 33 -11.28 -10.07 -6.49
N LYS A 34 -12.38 -9.56 -5.97
CA LYS A 34 -13.27 -8.64 -6.69
C LYS A 34 -13.43 -7.35 -5.91
N ASN A 35 -14.51 -7.24 -5.16
CA ASN A 35 -14.86 -6.01 -4.44
C ASN A 35 -14.95 -6.25 -2.94
N GLU A 36 -14.13 -7.14 -2.42
CA GLU A 36 -14.05 -7.42 -1.01
C GLU A 36 -13.48 -6.22 -0.25
N GLN A 37 -13.68 -6.21 1.05
CA GLN A 37 -13.11 -5.18 1.92
C GLN A 37 -11.90 -5.71 2.68
N ILE A 38 -10.96 -4.81 2.94
CA ILE A 38 -9.80 -5.11 3.79
C ILE A 38 -9.88 -4.17 4.99
N TYR A 39 -9.94 -4.75 6.18
CA TYR A 39 -9.84 -3.99 7.42
C TYR A 39 -8.38 -3.84 7.82
N VAL A 40 -7.98 -2.61 8.12
CA VAL A 40 -6.62 -2.30 8.54
C VAL A 40 -6.60 -2.23 10.06
N SER A 41 -5.75 -3.03 10.67
CA SER A 41 -5.57 -3.06 12.11
C SER A 41 -4.15 -2.62 12.44
N GLU A 42 -4.03 -1.46 13.04
CA GLU A 42 -2.76 -0.98 13.56
C GLU A 42 -2.63 -1.37 15.02
N ARG A 43 -1.49 -1.94 15.36
CA ARG A 43 -1.22 -2.29 16.73
C ARG A 43 -0.80 -1.05 17.52
N ILE A 44 -1.79 -0.23 17.82
CA ILE A 44 -1.61 0.88 18.74
C ILE A 44 -1.78 0.33 20.16
N PRO A 45 -1.04 0.82 21.14
CA PRO A 45 -1.11 0.28 22.51
C PRO A 45 -2.44 0.51 23.24
N HIS A 46 -3.51 0.85 22.54
CA HIS A 46 -4.84 0.97 23.10
C HIS A 46 -5.75 -0.13 22.57
N PRO A 47 -6.22 -1.04 23.44
CA PRO A 47 -6.90 -2.24 22.98
C PRO A 47 -8.37 -2.07 22.58
N THR A 48 -8.88 -0.85 22.44
CA THR A 48 -10.31 -0.62 22.23
C THR A 48 -10.74 -0.46 20.78
N THR A 49 -9.82 -0.34 19.83
CA THR A 49 -10.16 -0.24 18.40
C THR A 49 -9.42 -1.33 17.64
N TRP A 50 -10.20 -2.29 17.16
CA TRP A 50 -9.66 -3.40 16.36
C TRP A 50 -9.23 -2.97 14.96
N TYR A 51 -9.91 -1.98 14.41
CA TYR A 51 -9.66 -1.53 13.04
C TYR A 51 -9.52 -0.02 13.02
N THR A 52 -8.48 0.46 12.35
CA THR A 52 -8.23 1.89 12.21
C THR A 52 -8.72 2.42 10.87
N ASP A 53 -8.89 1.55 9.87
CA ASP A 53 -9.31 1.96 8.54
C ASP A 53 -9.90 0.79 7.78
N THR A 54 -10.55 1.08 6.65
CA THR A 54 -11.12 0.09 5.75
C THR A 54 -10.74 0.43 4.32
N ILE A 55 -10.27 -0.57 3.59
CA ILE A 55 -9.91 -0.44 2.19
C ILE A 55 -10.93 -1.20 1.36
N GLN A 56 -11.46 -0.55 0.33
CA GLN A 56 -12.37 -1.16 -0.63
C GLN A 56 -11.59 -1.63 -1.84
N LEU A 57 -11.58 -2.94 -2.08
CA LEU A 57 -11.01 -3.48 -3.31
C LEU A 57 -11.95 -3.21 -4.48
N LYS A 58 -11.37 -2.95 -5.62
CA LYS A 58 -12.08 -2.85 -6.89
C LYS A 58 -11.34 -3.72 -7.91
N ASP A 59 -12.00 -4.78 -8.37
CA ASP A 59 -11.39 -5.79 -9.23
C ASP A 59 -10.10 -6.36 -8.63
N GLY A 60 -10.09 -6.56 -7.32
CA GLY A 60 -8.95 -7.10 -6.60
C GLY A 60 -7.81 -6.13 -6.35
N LYS A 61 -8.00 -4.86 -6.66
CA LYS A 61 -6.94 -3.85 -6.56
C LYS A 61 -7.35 -2.70 -5.67
N ALA A 62 -6.37 -2.13 -4.98
CA ALA A 62 -6.57 -0.94 -4.17
C ALA A 62 -5.24 -0.22 -3.94
N VAL A 63 -5.32 1.06 -3.61
CA VAL A 63 -4.18 1.85 -3.18
C VAL A 63 -4.54 2.47 -1.84
N PHE A 64 -3.70 2.22 -0.84
CA PHE A 64 -3.88 2.74 0.50
C PHE A 64 -2.74 3.69 0.82
N LYS A 65 -3.08 4.93 1.14
CA LYS A 65 -2.11 5.99 1.37
C LYS A 65 -2.27 6.57 2.76
N GLY A 66 -1.17 6.99 3.34
CA GLY A 66 -1.18 7.66 4.62
C GLY A 66 0.21 8.02 5.06
N LYS A 67 0.34 8.35 6.33
CA LYS A 67 1.60 8.75 6.89
C LYS A 67 1.73 8.17 8.29
N VAL A 68 2.91 7.64 8.60
CA VAL A 68 3.21 7.14 9.94
C VAL A 68 4.30 8.01 10.58
N THR A 69 4.20 8.20 11.88
CA THR A 69 5.22 8.89 12.66
C THR A 69 6.40 7.97 12.95
N ASP A 70 6.08 6.72 13.30
CA ASP A 70 7.07 5.69 13.58
C ASP A 70 6.70 4.41 12.85
N PRO A 71 7.66 3.67 12.29
CA PRO A 71 7.35 2.38 11.68
C PRO A 71 6.71 1.44 12.71
N HIS A 72 5.64 0.77 12.30
CA HIS A 72 4.95 -0.15 13.18
C HIS A 72 4.29 -1.27 12.37
N TRP A 73 3.91 -2.32 13.07
CA TRP A 73 3.27 -3.47 12.45
C TRP A 73 1.80 -3.15 12.16
N VAL A 74 1.40 -3.45 10.93
CA VAL A 74 0.02 -3.27 10.47
C VAL A 74 -0.49 -4.59 9.93
N ALA A 75 -1.68 -4.99 10.34
CA ALA A 75 -2.34 -6.17 9.83
C ALA A 75 -3.47 -5.77 8.87
N PHE A 76 -3.58 -6.50 7.77
CA PHE A 76 -4.61 -6.32 6.78
C PHE A 76 -5.50 -7.56 6.79
N VAL A 77 -6.76 -7.39 7.14
CA VAL A 77 -7.72 -8.49 7.26
C VAL A 77 -8.67 -8.45 6.08
N VAL A 78 -8.59 -9.46 5.23
CA VAL A 78 -9.44 -9.56 4.05
C VAL A 78 -10.74 -10.24 4.43
N VAL A 79 -11.85 -9.60 4.11
CA VAL A 79 -13.18 -10.04 4.51
C VAL A 79 -13.98 -10.34 3.24
N LYS A 80 -14.70 -11.45 3.24
CA LYS A 80 -15.59 -11.82 2.16
C LYS A 80 -16.77 -10.84 2.07
N GLU A 81 -17.46 -10.85 0.94
CA GLU A 81 -18.62 -9.98 0.73
C GLU A 81 -19.72 -10.20 1.77
N ASP A 82 -19.84 -11.42 2.32
CA ASP A 82 -20.79 -11.75 3.38
C ASP A 82 -20.33 -11.36 4.78
N GLY A 83 -19.12 -10.81 4.92
CA GLY A 83 -18.57 -10.41 6.20
C GLY A 83 -17.72 -11.46 6.88
N GLU A 84 -17.59 -12.65 6.32
CA GLU A 84 -16.74 -13.69 6.89
C GLU A 84 -15.27 -13.43 6.60
N LEU A 85 -14.40 -13.89 7.49
CA LEU A 85 -12.95 -13.73 7.36
C LEU A 85 -12.43 -14.63 6.24
N GLN A 86 -11.72 -14.05 5.30
CA GLN A 86 -11.02 -14.80 4.27
C GLN A 86 -9.58 -15.11 4.68
N GLY A 87 -8.91 -14.17 5.26
CA GLY A 87 -7.54 -14.32 5.71
C GLY A 87 -6.93 -12.98 6.03
N SER A 88 -5.65 -12.99 6.35
CA SER A 88 -4.95 -11.76 6.70
C SER A 88 -3.48 -11.84 6.32
N PHE A 89 -2.87 -10.69 6.19
CA PHE A 89 -1.43 -10.55 6.04
C PHE A 89 -0.99 -9.30 6.81
N GLY A 90 0.28 -9.23 7.13
CA GLY A 90 0.78 -8.10 7.89
C GLY A 90 2.16 -7.68 7.42
N MET A 91 2.54 -6.46 7.77
CA MET A 91 3.84 -5.90 7.43
C MET A 91 4.21 -4.79 8.39
N PHE A 92 5.50 -4.49 8.46
CA PHE A 92 5.95 -3.23 9.04
C PHE A 92 5.72 -2.12 8.04
N LEU A 93 5.02 -1.09 8.47
CA LEU A 93 4.69 0.04 7.64
C LEU A 93 5.53 1.25 8.05
N ASP A 94 6.31 1.74 7.10
CA ASP A 94 7.02 3.01 7.20
C ASP A 94 6.55 3.91 6.05
N ASN A 95 7.11 5.11 5.95
CA ASN A 95 6.74 6.02 4.87
C ASN A 95 7.45 5.66 3.56
N SER A 96 7.07 4.56 2.97
CA SER A 96 7.66 4.02 1.75
C SER A 96 6.58 3.56 0.77
N GLN A 97 7.00 3.23 -0.44
CA GLN A 97 6.11 2.64 -1.44
C GLN A 97 6.19 1.12 -1.32
N VAL A 98 5.04 0.51 -1.06
CA VAL A 98 4.92 -0.93 -0.83
C VAL A 98 4.00 -1.52 -1.87
N GLN A 99 4.39 -2.67 -2.43
CA GLN A 99 3.54 -3.45 -3.32
C GLN A 99 3.19 -4.77 -2.67
N VAL A 100 1.89 -5.09 -2.67
CA VAL A 100 1.36 -6.34 -2.16
C VAL A 100 0.73 -7.08 -3.33
N LYS A 101 1.27 -8.24 -3.65
CA LYS A 101 0.76 -9.10 -4.71
C LYS A 101 0.50 -10.50 -4.16
N GLY A 102 -0.63 -11.06 -4.52
CA GLY A 102 -0.96 -12.38 -4.05
C GLY A 102 -2.25 -12.90 -4.66
N ASP A 103 -2.75 -13.97 -4.06
CA ASP A 103 -3.98 -14.61 -4.47
C ASP A 103 -4.96 -14.58 -3.31
N TYR A 104 -6.18 -14.14 -3.58
CA TYR A 104 -7.27 -14.11 -2.61
C TYR A 104 -7.50 -15.47 -1.96
N ASN A 105 -7.27 -16.55 -2.71
CA ASN A 105 -7.45 -17.90 -2.21
C ASN A 105 -6.25 -18.42 -1.40
N ASN A 106 -5.16 -17.67 -1.35
CA ASN A 106 -3.97 -18.06 -0.60
C ASN A 106 -3.22 -16.84 -0.04
N LEU A 107 -3.85 -16.19 0.93
CA LEU A 107 -3.31 -14.96 1.50
C LEU A 107 -2.06 -15.17 2.36
N LYS A 108 -1.77 -16.41 2.73
CA LYS A 108 -0.54 -16.74 3.47
C LYS A 108 0.72 -16.61 2.61
N GLN A 109 0.58 -16.66 1.28
CA GLN A 109 1.70 -16.56 0.36
C GLN A 109 1.74 -15.23 -0.40
N VAL A 110 1.20 -14.19 0.21
CA VAL A 110 1.26 -12.85 -0.35
C VAL A 110 2.71 -12.38 -0.39
N GLU A 111 3.10 -11.80 -1.53
CA GLU A 111 4.44 -11.23 -1.70
C GLU A 111 4.39 -9.73 -1.44
N ILE A 112 5.20 -9.27 -0.50
CA ILE A 112 5.27 -7.87 -0.10
C ILE A 112 6.67 -7.35 -0.42
N THR A 113 6.73 -6.29 -1.24
CA THR A 113 7.98 -5.68 -1.65
C THR A 113 7.95 -4.19 -1.33
N GLY A 114 9.12 -3.62 -1.06
CA GLY A 114 9.27 -2.19 -0.78
C GLY A 114 9.21 -1.82 0.69
N SER A 115 8.68 -2.68 1.56
CA SER A 115 8.69 -2.46 3.00
C SER A 115 10.03 -2.92 3.59
N LYS A 116 10.54 -2.14 4.52
CA LYS A 116 11.78 -2.50 5.23
C LYS A 116 11.51 -3.27 6.51
#